data_10f66df23c606707c1e97eaddfa585d1
#
_entry.id   10f66df23c606707c1e97eaddfa585d1
#
_cell.length_a   1.000
_cell.length_b   1.000
_cell.length_c   1.000
_cell.angle_alpha   90.00
_cell.angle_beta   90.00
_cell.angle_gamma   90.00
#
_symmetry.space_group_name_H-M   'P 1'
#
loop_
_entity.id
_entity.type
_entity.pdbx_description
1 polymer ?
#
loop_
_entity_poly.entity_id
_entity_poly.type
_entity_poly.pdbx_seq_one_letter_code
_entity_poly.pdbx_strand_id
1 'polypeptide(L)'
;MKPLKKFSAPGNNEPCWCGSNKKYKHCHQAFDRKMETLKRENKKVPPRSLIKNEDDIHWIKEAAKINNGVLDLVGEKIHAGMTTNEIDKLVYDYTVEHGGIPAPLGYNGFPKSCCTSINDAICHGIPDDTKLKDGDVVNVDCTTIVNGHYADASRMFCIGEVSKEAKRLVDVTKECLEAGVAAVKPWGHVGDIGAAIQEIAHRNGYSVVLDFCGHGVGNAFHEDPMVAHVGRKDCGMILAPGMVFTIEPMINQGVYSLFIDADNNWTAYTDDGKLSAQWEKTLLVTDDGIEVLAW
;
A
#
# COMPACT_ATOMS: atom_id res chain seq x y z
N MET A 1 -16.58 0.81 26.66
CA MET A 1 -16.76 1.26 25.28
C MET A 1 -18.08 2.01 25.18
N LYS A 2 -18.08 3.28 24.77
CA LYS A 2 -19.35 3.98 24.45
C LYS A 2 -19.94 3.34 23.20
N PRO A 3 -21.26 3.06 23.15
CA PRO A 3 -21.87 2.54 21.92
C PRO A 3 -21.67 3.56 20.79
N LEU A 4 -21.13 3.09 19.66
CA LEU A 4 -21.04 3.88 18.43
C LEU A 4 -22.43 4.44 18.13
N LYS A 5 -22.58 5.77 18.07
CA LYS A 5 -23.85 6.39 17.69
C LYS A 5 -24.26 5.83 16.33
N LYS A 6 -25.47 5.24 16.28
CA LYS A 6 -26.07 4.84 14.99
C LYS A 6 -26.10 6.06 14.08
N PHE A 7 -25.45 5.96 12.93
CA PHE A 7 -25.50 7.00 11.91
C PHE A 7 -26.94 7.16 11.42
N SER A 8 -27.48 8.38 11.48
CA SER A 8 -28.69 8.74 10.78
C SER A 8 -28.31 9.57 9.54
N ALA A 9 -28.78 9.15 8.37
CA ALA A 9 -28.53 9.91 7.15
C ALA A 9 -29.11 11.34 7.29
N PRO A 10 -28.45 12.37 6.74
CA PRO A 10 -29.00 13.72 6.69
C PRO A 10 -30.35 13.77 5.94
N GLY A 11 -31.15 14.78 6.22
CA GLY A 11 -32.33 15.09 5.40
C GLY A 11 -31.94 15.47 3.97
N ASN A 12 -32.82 15.27 3.01
CA ASN A 12 -32.52 15.48 1.59
C ASN A 12 -31.91 16.85 1.26
N ASN A 13 -32.31 17.90 1.96
CA ASN A 13 -31.85 19.26 1.72
C ASN A 13 -30.78 19.73 2.71
N GLU A 14 -30.40 18.88 3.68
CA GLU A 14 -29.33 19.17 4.63
C GLU A 14 -27.95 19.02 3.98
N PRO A 15 -26.88 19.62 4.55
CA PRO A 15 -25.52 19.42 4.11
C PRO A 15 -25.14 17.93 4.14
N CYS A 16 -24.37 17.48 3.15
CA CYS A 16 -23.90 16.11 3.10
C CYS A 16 -22.89 15.83 4.22
N TRP A 17 -22.92 14.60 4.74
CA TRP A 17 -22.02 14.14 5.79
C TRP A 17 -20.53 14.16 5.41
N CYS A 18 -20.19 14.23 4.10
CA CYS A 18 -18.80 14.28 3.61
C CYS A 18 -18.15 15.66 3.77
N GLY A 19 -18.83 16.67 4.30
CA GLY A 19 -18.28 18.02 4.48
C GLY A 19 -18.27 18.91 3.22
N SER A 20 -18.71 18.40 2.06
CA SER A 20 -18.72 19.16 0.79
C SER A 20 -19.69 20.37 0.76
N ASN A 21 -20.50 20.58 1.81
CA ASN A 21 -21.58 21.55 1.86
C ASN A 21 -22.67 21.42 0.75
N LYS A 22 -22.53 20.41 -0.14
CA LYS A 22 -23.58 20.09 -1.12
C LYS A 22 -24.80 19.49 -0.39
N LYS A 23 -26.01 19.71 -0.91
CA LYS A 23 -27.22 19.06 -0.36
C LYS A 23 -27.07 17.56 -0.48
N TYR A 24 -27.42 16.81 0.57
CA TYR A 24 -27.26 15.35 0.64
C TYR A 24 -27.87 14.63 -0.57
N LYS A 25 -29.06 15.03 -1.03
CA LYS A 25 -29.72 14.46 -2.22
C LYS A 25 -28.94 14.60 -3.53
N HIS A 26 -28.02 15.58 -3.61
CA HIS A 26 -27.17 15.85 -4.77
C HIS A 26 -25.70 15.42 -4.53
N CYS A 27 -25.45 14.70 -3.45
CA CYS A 27 -24.12 14.21 -3.09
C CYS A 27 -24.20 12.71 -2.78
N HIS A 28 -24.17 12.30 -1.52
CA HIS A 28 -24.05 10.90 -1.14
C HIS A 28 -25.37 10.13 -0.92
N GLN A 29 -26.54 10.67 -1.28
CA GLN A 29 -27.78 9.95 -1.08
C GLN A 29 -27.86 8.65 -1.92
N ALA A 30 -27.44 8.70 -3.18
CA ALA A 30 -27.42 7.52 -4.06
C ALA A 30 -26.41 6.49 -3.57
N PHE A 31 -25.22 6.94 -3.14
CA PHE A 31 -24.20 6.12 -2.52
C PHE A 31 -24.73 5.39 -1.27
N ASP A 32 -25.35 6.11 -0.34
CA ASP A 32 -25.90 5.53 0.87
C ASP A 32 -27.02 4.51 0.59
N ARG A 33 -27.87 4.78 -0.41
CA ARG A 33 -28.90 3.81 -0.85
C ARG A 33 -28.26 2.53 -1.40
N LYS A 34 -27.18 2.64 -2.18
CA LYS A 34 -26.42 1.49 -2.68
C LYS A 34 -25.83 0.67 -1.52
N MET A 35 -25.22 1.34 -0.56
CA MET A 35 -24.66 0.71 0.64
C MET A 35 -25.74 -0.04 1.44
N GLU A 36 -26.91 0.56 1.65
CA GLU A 36 -28.02 -0.10 2.36
C GLU A 36 -28.58 -1.31 1.60
N THR A 37 -28.61 -1.25 0.26
CA THR A 37 -29.00 -2.39 -0.57
C THR A 37 -28.01 -3.55 -0.39
N LEU A 38 -26.71 -3.29 -0.50
CA LEU A 38 -25.66 -4.29 -0.31
C LEU A 38 -25.68 -4.91 1.09
N LYS A 39 -25.96 -4.11 2.15
CA LYS A 39 -26.16 -4.63 3.51
C LYS A 39 -27.32 -5.61 3.60
N ARG A 40 -28.46 -5.30 2.96
CA ARG A 40 -29.62 -6.22 2.92
C ARG A 40 -29.30 -7.52 2.19
N GLU A 41 -28.36 -7.48 1.24
CA GLU A 41 -27.81 -8.65 0.53
C GLU A 41 -26.72 -9.38 1.34
N ASN A 42 -26.55 -9.05 2.64
CA ASN A 42 -25.52 -9.59 3.54
C ASN A 42 -24.06 -9.36 3.06
N LYS A 43 -23.83 -8.33 2.25
CA LYS A 43 -22.47 -7.93 1.86
C LYS A 43 -21.80 -7.14 2.98
N LYS A 44 -20.48 -7.34 3.17
CA LYS A 44 -19.67 -6.55 4.10
C LYS A 44 -19.35 -5.21 3.44
N VAL A 45 -20.08 -4.16 3.80
CA VAL A 45 -19.86 -2.81 3.27
C VAL A 45 -18.89 -2.01 4.17
N PRO A 46 -18.07 -1.10 3.62
CA PRO A 46 -17.19 -0.26 4.41
C PRO A 46 -17.99 0.71 5.30
N PRO A 47 -17.48 1.06 6.49
CA PRO A 47 -17.98 2.20 7.24
C PRO A 47 -17.64 3.50 6.48
N ARG A 48 -18.44 4.57 6.71
CA ARG A 48 -18.22 5.87 6.04
C ARG A 48 -16.90 6.53 6.38
N SER A 49 -16.29 6.18 7.52
CA SER A 49 -14.97 6.67 7.90
C SER A 49 -13.86 6.27 6.93
N LEU A 50 -14.09 5.24 6.09
CA LEU A 50 -13.15 4.81 5.06
C LEU A 50 -13.35 5.54 3.72
N ILE A 51 -14.41 6.35 3.60
CA ILE A 51 -14.70 7.11 2.39
C ILE A 51 -14.07 8.49 2.54
N LYS A 52 -13.03 8.73 1.78
CA LYS A 52 -12.31 9.99 1.76
C LYS A 52 -13.15 11.06 1.07
N ASN A 53 -13.15 12.26 1.61
CA ASN A 53 -13.79 13.42 0.98
C ASN A 53 -12.84 14.10 -0.03
N GLU A 54 -13.32 15.13 -0.73
CA GLU A 54 -12.54 15.86 -1.74
C GLU A 54 -11.26 16.49 -1.15
N ASP A 55 -11.30 16.93 0.10
CA ASP A 55 -10.19 17.58 0.80
C ASP A 55 -9.13 16.53 1.23
N ASP A 56 -9.59 15.39 1.80
CA ASP A 56 -8.71 14.24 2.10
C ASP A 56 -7.97 13.79 0.84
N ILE A 57 -8.70 13.58 -0.27
CA ILE A 57 -8.12 13.13 -1.54
C ILE A 57 -7.11 14.14 -2.09
N HIS A 58 -7.39 15.44 -1.96
CA HIS A 58 -6.45 16.48 -2.36
C HIS A 58 -5.11 16.34 -1.63
N TRP A 59 -5.14 16.25 -0.30
CA TRP A 59 -3.89 16.17 0.49
C TRP A 59 -3.16 14.83 0.34
N ILE A 60 -3.89 13.73 0.16
CA ILE A 60 -3.28 12.43 -0.17
C ILE A 60 -2.53 12.54 -1.52
N LYS A 61 -3.10 13.22 -2.52
CA LYS A 61 -2.43 13.46 -3.82
C LYS A 61 -1.19 14.34 -3.68
N GLU A 62 -1.22 15.36 -2.82
CA GLU A 62 -0.02 16.18 -2.56
C GLU A 62 1.07 15.34 -1.87
N ALA A 63 0.71 14.48 -0.91
CA ALA A 63 1.66 13.54 -0.30
C ALA A 63 2.22 12.55 -1.36
N ALA A 64 1.36 12.02 -2.23
CA ALA A 64 1.74 11.10 -3.29
C ALA A 64 2.71 11.71 -4.31
N LYS A 65 2.59 12.98 -4.64
CA LYS A 65 3.56 13.67 -5.52
C LYS A 65 4.97 13.64 -4.95
N ILE A 66 5.10 13.95 -3.66
CA ILE A 66 6.40 13.92 -2.97
C ILE A 66 6.90 12.48 -2.90
N ASN A 67 6.03 11.53 -2.53
CA ASN A 67 6.39 10.12 -2.42
C ASN A 67 6.88 9.52 -3.74
N ASN A 68 6.19 9.82 -4.84
CA ASN A 68 6.62 9.40 -6.18
C ASN A 68 7.95 10.03 -6.57
N GLY A 69 8.11 11.34 -6.29
CA GLY A 69 9.35 12.06 -6.60
C GLY A 69 10.56 11.52 -5.84
N VAL A 70 10.39 11.12 -4.57
CA VAL A 70 11.48 10.51 -3.81
C VAL A 70 11.86 9.13 -4.36
N LEU A 71 10.89 8.30 -4.74
CA LEU A 71 11.16 7.00 -5.35
C LEU A 71 11.80 7.13 -6.76
N ASP A 72 11.44 8.17 -7.51
CA ASP A 72 12.12 8.51 -8.77
C ASP A 72 13.58 8.90 -8.52
N LEU A 73 13.85 9.78 -7.54
CA LEU A 73 15.20 10.18 -7.15
C LEU A 73 16.05 8.99 -6.68
N VAL A 74 15.46 8.10 -5.86
CA VAL A 74 16.16 6.86 -5.45
C VAL A 74 16.52 6.04 -6.69
N GLY A 75 15.61 5.86 -7.64
CA GLY A 75 15.87 5.14 -8.89
C GLY A 75 16.99 5.74 -9.73
N GLU A 76 17.16 7.07 -9.71
CA GLU A 76 18.26 7.77 -10.40
C GLU A 76 19.62 7.63 -9.71
N LYS A 77 19.63 7.44 -8.38
CA LYS A 77 20.84 7.51 -7.56
C LYS A 77 21.36 6.16 -7.07
N ILE A 78 20.46 5.19 -6.90
CA ILE A 78 20.79 3.89 -6.30
C ILE A 78 21.82 3.12 -7.16
N HIS A 79 22.87 2.59 -6.51
CA HIS A 79 23.93 1.87 -7.20
C HIS A 79 24.71 0.94 -6.24
N ALA A 80 25.50 0.02 -6.78
CA ALA A 80 26.40 -0.82 -6.01
C ALA A 80 27.41 0.03 -5.25
N GLY A 81 27.64 -0.29 -3.97
CA GLY A 81 28.51 0.44 -3.05
C GLY A 81 27.81 1.51 -2.21
N MET A 82 26.61 1.93 -2.58
CA MET A 82 25.76 2.81 -1.78
C MET A 82 25.27 2.07 -0.54
N THR A 83 25.26 2.72 0.61
CA THR A 83 24.71 2.16 1.85
C THR A 83 23.21 2.40 1.92
N THR A 84 22.49 1.56 2.67
CA THR A 84 21.06 1.80 2.91
C THR A 84 20.79 3.04 3.75
N ASN A 85 21.75 3.46 4.60
CA ASN A 85 21.72 4.76 5.29
C ASN A 85 21.79 5.95 4.32
N GLU A 86 22.54 5.83 3.21
CA GLU A 86 22.58 6.87 2.18
C GLU A 86 21.23 6.96 1.43
N ILE A 87 20.53 5.82 1.22
CA ILE A 87 19.17 5.81 0.69
C ILE A 87 18.22 6.50 1.66
N ASP A 88 18.24 6.14 2.94
CA ASP A 88 17.43 6.77 3.99
C ASP A 88 17.63 8.29 4.03
N LYS A 89 18.89 8.72 3.93
CA LYS A 89 19.22 10.16 3.88
C LYS A 89 18.63 10.84 2.64
N LEU A 90 18.68 10.22 1.46
CA LEU A 90 18.06 10.77 0.25
C LEU A 90 16.55 10.91 0.43
N VAL A 91 15.90 9.88 1.00
CA VAL A 91 14.46 9.88 1.26
C VAL A 91 14.09 10.99 2.24
N TYR A 92 14.82 11.11 3.35
CA TYR A 92 14.59 12.14 4.35
C TYR A 92 14.75 13.54 3.76
N ASP A 93 15.90 13.81 3.16
CA ASP A 93 16.25 15.14 2.65
C ASP A 93 15.22 15.61 1.59
N TYR A 94 14.93 14.77 0.59
CA TYR A 94 13.96 15.09 -0.45
C TYR A 94 12.55 15.33 0.11
N THR A 95 12.08 14.45 0.99
CA THR A 95 10.74 14.57 1.57
C THR A 95 10.59 15.87 2.35
N VAL A 96 11.57 16.21 3.19
CA VAL A 96 11.54 17.43 4.02
C VAL A 96 11.71 18.69 3.16
N GLU A 97 12.61 18.66 2.17
CA GLU A 97 12.82 19.80 1.26
C GLU A 97 11.55 20.16 0.46
N HIS A 98 10.72 19.16 0.15
CA HIS A 98 9.44 19.35 -0.55
C HIS A 98 8.24 19.59 0.38
N GLY A 99 8.48 19.74 1.68
CA GLY A 99 7.46 20.07 2.67
C GLY A 99 6.65 18.88 3.19
N GLY A 100 7.10 17.65 2.92
CA GLY A 100 6.54 16.42 3.49
C GLY A 100 7.22 16.02 4.81
N ILE A 101 6.67 15.00 5.44
CA ILE A 101 7.25 14.33 6.61
C ILE A 101 7.36 12.84 6.28
N PRO A 102 8.54 12.19 6.44
CA PRO A 102 8.66 10.75 6.31
C PRO A 102 7.86 10.04 7.40
N ALA A 103 6.82 9.32 7.02
CA ALA A 103 5.90 8.69 7.98
C ALA A 103 6.53 7.55 8.80
N PRO A 104 7.46 6.73 8.26
CA PRO A 104 8.07 5.66 9.03
C PRO A 104 8.87 6.15 10.22
N LEU A 105 9.49 7.34 10.13
CA LEU A 105 10.39 7.85 11.17
C LEU A 105 9.66 8.09 12.50
N GLY A 106 9.98 7.25 13.49
CA GLY A 106 9.35 7.27 14.81
C GLY A 106 8.03 6.50 14.90
N TYR A 107 7.49 5.98 13.80
CA TYR A 107 6.26 5.20 13.82
C TYR A 107 6.47 3.88 14.59
N ASN A 108 5.75 3.71 15.70
CA ASN A 108 5.91 2.58 16.62
C ASN A 108 7.37 2.31 17.04
N GLY A 109 8.23 3.34 17.01
CA GLY A 109 9.66 3.24 17.35
C GLY A 109 10.58 2.89 16.17
N PHE A 110 10.06 2.82 14.93
CA PHE A 110 10.91 2.62 13.74
C PHE A 110 11.90 3.78 13.58
N PRO A 111 13.21 3.52 13.41
CA PRO A 111 14.24 4.56 13.60
C PRO A 111 14.61 5.35 12.32
N LYS A 112 13.98 5.04 11.17
CA LYS A 112 14.41 5.52 9.86
C LYS A 112 13.24 6.11 9.05
N SER A 113 13.56 6.78 7.94
CA SER A 113 12.61 7.51 7.09
C SER A 113 11.95 6.64 6.01
N CYS A 114 12.53 5.49 5.73
CA CYS A 114 12.03 4.50 4.79
C CYS A 114 12.44 3.10 5.23
N CYS A 115 11.87 2.07 4.60
CA CYS A 115 12.37 0.71 4.70
C CYS A 115 13.26 0.37 3.49
N THR A 116 14.31 -0.45 3.73
CA THR A 116 15.20 -0.97 2.68
C THR A 116 15.36 -2.47 2.87
N SER A 117 14.68 -3.28 2.07
CA SER A 117 14.65 -4.73 2.22
C SER A 117 15.45 -5.38 1.09
N ILE A 118 16.58 -6.01 1.43
CA ILE A 118 17.55 -6.55 0.47
C ILE A 118 17.39 -8.06 0.38
N ASN A 119 17.33 -8.61 -0.83
CA ASN A 119 17.36 -10.03 -1.17
C ASN A 119 16.30 -10.88 -0.45
N ASP A 120 16.65 -11.54 0.65
CA ASP A 120 15.78 -12.41 1.45
C ASP A 120 14.99 -11.65 2.53
N ALA A 121 15.27 -10.36 2.73
CA ALA A 121 14.40 -9.49 3.51
C ALA A 121 13.10 -9.22 2.75
N ILE A 122 11.97 -9.59 3.35
CA ILE A 122 10.65 -9.47 2.75
C ILE A 122 10.17 -8.02 2.79
N CYS A 123 10.20 -7.42 4.00
CA CYS A 123 9.78 -6.04 4.25
C CYS A 123 10.38 -5.50 5.55
N HIS A 124 10.17 -4.22 5.81
CA HIS A 124 10.55 -3.48 7.03
C HIS A 124 12.06 -3.53 7.33
N GLY A 125 12.90 -3.71 6.30
CA GLY A 125 14.36 -3.63 6.47
C GLY A 125 14.76 -2.25 6.99
N ILE A 126 15.50 -2.19 8.11
CA ILE A 126 15.97 -0.94 8.69
C ILE A 126 17.24 -0.49 7.97
N PRO A 127 17.28 0.70 7.37
CA PRO A 127 18.51 1.26 6.80
C PRO A 127 19.67 1.32 7.79
N ASP A 128 20.84 0.85 7.34
CA ASP A 128 22.08 0.81 8.11
C ASP A 128 23.31 1.05 7.21
N ASP A 129 24.52 0.67 7.64
CA ASP A 129 25.75 0.81 6.87
C ASP A 129 25.99 -0.35 5.88
N THR A 130 24.99 -1.22 5.66
CA THR A 130 25.04 -2.29 4.67
C THR A 130 25.16 -1.69 3.27
N LYS A 131 26.21 -2.07 2.56
CA LYS A 131 26.47 -1.63 1.18
C LYS A 131 25.79 -2.56 0.19
N LEU A 132 25.04 -1.96 -0.71
CA LEU A 132 24.48 -2.67 -1.86
C LEU A 132 25.60 -3.23 -2.74
N LYS A 133 25.40 -4.42 -3.26
CA LYS A 133 26.35 -5.14 -4.13
C LYS A 133 25.75 -5.32 -5.51
N ASP A 134 26.61 -5.45 -6.48
CA ASP A 134 26.20 -5.94 -7.81
C ASP A 134 25.54 -7.31 -7.66
N GLY A 135 24.35 -7.46 -8.26
CA GLY A 135 23.52 -8.65 -8.12
C GLY A 135 22.43 -8.58 -7.05
N ASP A 136 22.42 -7.60 -6.15
CA ASP A 136 21.36 -7.44 -5.16
C ASP A 136 20.04 -6.96 -5.80
N VAL A 137 18.94 -7.38 -5.22
CA VAL A 137 17.61 -6.78 -5.40
C VAL A 137 17.19 -6.12 -4.10
N VAL A 138 16.69 -4.90 -4.16
CA VAL A 138 16.27 -4.15 -2.97
C VAL A 138 14.91 -3.51 -3.18
N ASN A 139 14.03 -3.69 -2.21
CA ASN A 139 12.81 -2.90 -2.10
C ASN A 139 13.11 -1.63 -1.29
N VAL A 140 12.69 -0.48 -1.80
CA VAL A 140 12.67 0.79 -1.07
C VAL A 140 11.23 1.21 -0.92
N ASP A 141 10.81 1.36 0.33
CA ASP A 141 9.43 1.60 0.73
C ASP A 141 9.35 2.92 1.49
N CYS A 142 8.53 3.83 0.94
CA CYS A 142 8.44 5.22 1.37
C CYS A 142 6.99 5.62 1.59
N THR A 143 6.72 6.19 2.77
CA THR A 143 5.43 6.83 3.07
C THR A 143 5.67 8.29 3.42
N THR A 144 4.91 9.17 2.78
CA THR A 144 5.00 10.61 2.97
C THR A 144 3.73 11.17 3.61
N ILE A 145 3.89 12.11 4.55
CA ILE A 145 2.78 12.86 5.17
C ILE A 145 2.80 14.30 4.65
N VAL A 146 1.64 14.79 4.21
CA VAL A 146 1.40 16.21 3.92
C VAL A 146 0.07 16.62 4.56
N ASN A 147 0.10 17.68 5.35
CA ASN A 147 -1.09 18.19 6.06
C ASN A 147 -1.88 17.11 6.82
N GLY A 148 -1.16 16.13 7.42
CA GLY A 148 -1.75 15.04 8.19
C GLY A 148 -2.34 13.91 7.34
N HIS A 149 -2.11 13.90 6.02
CA HIS A 149 -2.54 12.86 5.10
C HIS A 149 -1.35 12.07 4.55
N TYR A 150 -1.54 10.77 4.33
CA TYR A 150 -0.50 9.81 4.03
C TYR A 150 -0.64 9.27 2.60
N ALA A 151 0.49 9.08 1.94
CA ALA A 151 0.59 8.32 0.70
C ALA A 151 1.78 7.38 0.77
N ASP A 152 1.59 6.15 0.32
CA ASP A 152 2.48 5.02 0.51
C ASP A 152 2.79 4.33 -0.82
N ALA A 153 4.03 3.97 -1.05
CA ALA A 153 4.44 3.18 -2.22
C ALA A 153 5.82 2.60 -2.04
N SER A 154 6.06 1.45 -2.65
CA SER A 154 7.39 0.86 -2.69
C SER A 154 7.79 0.40 -4.10
N ARG A 155 9.09 0.38 -4.36
CA ARG A 155 9.66 -0.09 -5.64
C ARG A 155 10.83 -1.03 -5.42
N MET A 156 10.96 -2.00 -6.36
CA MET A 156 12.14 -2.85 -6.46
C MET A 156 13.19 -2.22 -7.35
N PHE A 157 14.43 -2.31 -6.91
CA PHE A 157 15.61 -1.91 -7.67
C PHE A 157 16.56 -3.09 -7.83
N CYS A 158 16.98 -3.35 -9.06
CA CYS A 158 18.03 -4.32 -9.38
C CYS A 158 19.37 -3.59 -9.40
N ILE A 159 20.32 -4.03 -8.60
CA ILE A 159 21.63 -3.38 -8.47
C ILE A 159 22.62 -4.03 -9.42
N GLY A 160 23.07 -3.30 -10.44
CA GLY A 160 23.96 -3.80 -11.45
C GLY A 160 23.39 -4.98 -12.24
N GLU A 161 24.17 -6.04 -12.43
CA GLU A 161 23.74 -7.25 -13.14
C GLU A 161 23.20 -8.30 -12.15
N VAL A 162 21.86 -8.43 -12.08
CA VAL A 162 21.20 -9.45 -11.24
C VAL A 162 21.06 -10.77 -11.99
N SER A 163 20.91 -11.88 -11.24
CA SER A 163 20.65 -13.19 -11.85
C SER A 163 19.31 -13.21 -12.60
N LYS A 164 19.17 -14.13 -13.55
CA LYS A 164 17.90 -14.31 -14.28
C LYS A 164 16.75 -14.68 -13.36
N GLU A 165 17.03 -15.43 -12.32
CA GLU A 165 16.08 -15.86 -11.30
C GLU A 165 15.60 -14.66 -10.46
N ALA A 166 16.53 -13.79 -10.02
CA ALA A 166 16.21 -12.57 -9.29
C ALA A 166 15.38 -11.61 -10.14
N LYS A 167 15.81 -11.36 -11.39
CA LYS A 167 15.08 -10.51 -12.33
C LYS A 167 13.66 -11.04 -12.57
N ARG A 168 13.52 -12.36 -12.77
CA ARG A 168 12.21 -12.99 -12.96
C ARG A 168 11.31 -12.82 -11.74
N LEU A 169 11.83 -12.98 -10.51
CA LEU A 169 11.05 -12.75 -9.29
C LEU A 169 10.54 -11.33 -9.23
N VAL A 170 11.41 -10.33 -9.44
CA VAL A 170 11.04 -8.91 -9.45
C VAL A 170 9.96 -8.61 -10.49
N ASP A 171 10.10 -9.14 -11.72
CA ASP A 171 9.15 -8.93 -12.81
C ASP A 171 7.78 -9.60 -12.51
N VAL A 172 7.78 -10.86 -12.03
CA VAL A 172 6.54 -11.56 -11.68
C VAL A 172 5.85 -10.90 -10.48
N THR A 173 6.60 -10.37 -9.51
CA THR A 173 6.00 -9.62 -8.39
C THR A 173 5.31 -8.35 -8.89
N LYS A 174 5.89 -7.67 -9.89
CA LYS A 174 5.24 -6.55 -10.55
C LYS A 174 3.98 -6.97 -11.31
N GLU A 175 4.01 -8.12 -12.01
CA GLU A 175 2.81 -8.68 -12.65
C GLU A 175 1.72 -9.02 -11.60
N CYS A 176 2.09 -9.53 -10.43
CA CYS A 176 1.17 -9.77 -9.32
C CYS A 176 0.50 -8.47 -8.87
N LEU A 177 1.27 -7.40 -8.66
CA LEU A 177 0.74 -6.08 -8.33
C LEU A 177 -0.24 -5.59 -9.41
N GLU A 178 0.15 -5.59 -10.68
CA GLU A 178 -0.69 -5.11 -11.78
C GLU A 178 -1.98 -5.94 -11.93
N ALA A 179 -1.91 -7.25 -11.69
CA ALA A 179 -3.10 -8.11 -11.68
C ALA A 179 -4.04 -7.77 -10.51
N GLY A 180 -3.49 -7.50 -9.32
CA GLY A 180 -4.25 -7.02 -8.16
C GLY A 180 -4.94 -5.68 -8.45
N VAL A 181 -4.21 -4.73 -9.02
CA VAL A 181 -4.72 -3.41 -9.43
C VAL A 181 -5.86 -3.55 -10.45
N ALA A 182 -5.68 -4.38 -11.49
CA ALA A 182 -6.69 -4.62 -12.53
C ALA A 182 -7.95 -5.33 -12.01
N ALA A 183 -7.85 -6.05 -10.88
CA ALA A 183 -8.98 -6.71 -10.23
C ALA A 183 -9.87 -5.73 -9.44
N VAL A 184 -9.37 -4.54 -9.10
CA VAL A 184 -10.15 -3.54 -8.37
C VAL A 184 -11.24 -2.98 -9.27
N LYS A 185 -12.47 -3.08 -8.79
CA LYS A 185 -13.66 -2.50 -9.45
C LYS A 185 -14.51 -1.79 -8.43
N PRO A 186 -15.10 -0.62 -8.76
CA PRO A 186 -16.10 -0.01 -7.91
C PRO A 186 -17.21 -1.01 -7.60
N TRP A 187 -17.52 -1.16 -6.30
CA TRP A 187 -18.51 -2.11 -5.78
C TRP A 187 -18.15 -3.60 -5.92
N GLY A 188 -16.91 -3.92 -6.36
CA GLY A 188 -16.33 -5.27 -6.27
C GLY A 188 -15.91 -5.62 -4.84
N HIS A 189 -15.15 -6.69 -4.67
CA HIS A 189 -14.74 -7.18 -3.35
C HIS A 189 -13.22 -7.11 -3.16
N VAL A 190 -12.77 -6.84 -1.93
CA VAL A 190 -11.32 -6.84 -1.61
C VAL A 190 -10.66 -8.19 -1.89
N GLY A 191 -11.39 -9.31 -1.76
CA GLY A 191 -10.86 -10.64 -2.04
C GLY A 191 -10.54 -10.92 -3.51
N ASP A 192 -11.08 -10.11 -4.43
CA ASP A 192 -10.79 -10.21 -5.87
C ASP A 192 -9.31 -9.87 -6.14
N ILE A 193 -8.75 -8.94 -5.36
CA ILE A 193 -7.34 -8.52 -5.41
C ILE A 193 -6.43 -9.69 -5.08
N GLY A 194 -6.61 -10.29 -3.90
CA GLY A 194 -5.79 -11.41 -3.46
C GLY A 194 -5.92 -12.64 -4.35
N ALA A 195 -7.13 -12.90 -4.89
CA ALA A 195 -7.34 -14.00 -5.84
C ALA A 195 -6.54 -13.81 -7.13
N ALA A 196 -6.46 -12.57 -7.66
CA ALA A 196 -5.71 -12.27 -8.87
C ALA A 196 -4.18 -12.38 -8.64
N ILE A 197 -3.70 -11.84 -7.53
CA ILE A 197 -2.28 -11.89 -7.14
C ILE A 197 -1.83 -13.35 -6.97
N GLN A 198 -2.55 -14.12 -6.18
CA GLN A 198 -2.24 -15.52 -5.87
C GLN A 198 -2.20 -16.38 -7.14
N GLU A 199 -3.11 -16.15 -8.11
CA GLU A 199 -3.13 -16.87 -9.38
C GLU A 199 -1.83 -16.67 -10.16
N ILE A 200 -1.33 -15.41 -10.26
CA ILE A 200 -0.08 -15.11 -10.96
C ILE A 200 1.12 -15.71 -10.25
N ALA A 201 1.23 -15.53 -8.93
CA ALA A 201 2.35 -16.04 -8.14
C ALA A 201 2.47 -17.56 -8.26
N HIS A 202 1.38 -18.30 -8.02
CA HIS A 202 1.38 -19.77 -8.06
C HIS A 202 1.65 -20.32 -9.47
N ARG A 203 1.11 -19.68 -10.53
CA ARG A 203 1.39 -20.07 -11.92
C ARG A 203 2.87 -19.99 -12.26
N ASN A 204 3.60 -19.07 -11.63
CA ASN A 204 5.04 -18.87 -11.79
C ASN A 204 5.90 -19.69 -10.81
N GLY A 205 5.28 -20.49 -9.92
CA GLY A 205 5.98 -21.35 -8.96
C GLY A 205 6.49 -20.60 -7.72
N TYR A 206 5.96 -19.40 -7.45
CA TYR A 206 6.28 -18.58 -6.28
C TYR A 206 5.20 -18.67 -5.20
N SER A 207 5.54 -18.29 -3.97
CA SER A 207 4.61 -18.21 -2.86
C SER A 207 4.30 -16.77 -2.49
N VAL A 208 3.10 -16.56 -1.97
CA VAL A 208 2.65 -15.25 -1.47
C VAL A 208 2.78 -15.25 0.04
N VAL A 209 3.39 -14.22 0.61
CA VAL A 209 3.46 -14.01 2.06
C VAL A 209 2.07 -13.80 2.64
N LEU A 210 1.78 -14.43 3.79
CA LEU A 210 0.45 -14.44 4.40
C LEU A 210 0.34 -13.52 5.62
N ASP A 211 1.47 -13.22 6.27
CA ASP A 211 1.53 -12.52 7.55
C ASP A 211 1.43 -10.99 7.41
N PHE A 212 1.64 -10.48 6.20
CA PHE A 212 1.50 -9.08 5.84
C PHE A 212 0.44 -8.90 4.74
N CYS A 213 -0.10 -7.69 4.68
CA CYS A 213 -1.15 -7.34 3.74
C CYS A 213 -1.12 -5.85 3.42
N GLY A 214 -1.71 -5.44 2.32
CA GLY A 214 -2.04 -4.05 2.07
C GLY A 214 -3.09 -3.53 3.04
N HIS A 215 -3.24 -2.23 3.10
CA HIS A 215 -4.08 -1.57 4.10
C HIS A 215 -4.73 -0.30 3.55
N GLY A 216 -5.80 0.15 4.19
CA GLY A 216 -6.30 1.51 3.98
C GLY A 216 -5.22 2.52 4.39
N VAL A 217 -5.16 3.63 3.68
CA VAL A 217 -4.20 4.72 3.92
C VAL A 217 -4.85 6.07 3.63
N GLY A 218 -4.32 7.11 4.21
CA GLY A 218 -4.72 8.48 3.90
C GLY A 218 -4.94 9.35 5.11
N ASN A 219 -5.89 9.08 6.00
CA ASN A 219 -6.09 9.85 7.22
C ASN A 219 -5.26 9.30 8.39
N ALA A 220 -4.72 8.09 8.24
CA ALA A 220 -3.70 7.49 9.08
C ALA A 220 -2.74 6.68 8.20
N PHE A 221 -1.60 6.27 8.75
CA PHE A 221 -0.64 5.43 8.04
C PHE A 221 -1.29 4.08 7.68
N HIS A 222 -1.86 3.40 8.67
CA HIS A 222 -2.56 2.14 8.47
C HIS A 222 -4.01 2.27 8.91
N GLU A 223 -4.94 1.97 8.03
CA GLU A 223 -6.38 1.97 8.24
C GLU A 223 -7.01 0.67 7.71
N ASP A 224 -8.28 0.42 8.04
CA ASP A 224 -9.08 -0.54 7.27
C ASP A 224 -9.28 -0.06 5.82
N PRO A 225 -9.47 -0.98 4.84
CA PRO A 225 -9.49 -2.43 5.02
C PRO A 225 -8.10 -3.05 5.03
N MET A 226 -7.98 -4.24 5.62
CA MET A 226 -6.88 -5.13 5.29
C MET A 226 -7.07 -5.65 3.86
N VAL A 227 -6.02 -5.57 3.05
CA VAL A 227 -5.99 -6.00 1.64
C VAL A 227 -5.05 -7.20 1.51
N ALA A 228 -5.57 -8.39 1.81
CA ALA A 228 -4.77 -9.61 1.71
C ALA A 228 -4.38 -9.91 0.25
N HIS A 229 -3.15 -10.39 0.06
CA HIS A 229 -2.62 -10.75 -1.27
C HIS A 229 -2.93 -12.21 -1.67
N VAL A 230 -3.69 -12.90 -0.83
CA VAL A 230 -4.32 -14.20 -1.10
C VAL A 230 -5.82 -14.07 -0.84
N GLY A 231 -6.64 -14.84 -1.56
CA GLY A 231 -8.07 -14.71 -1.35
C GLY A 231 -8.93 -15.52 -2.31
N ARG A 232 -10.21 -15.23 -2.28
CA ARG A 232 -11.22 -15.79 -3.18
C ARG A 232 -12.06 -14.68 -3.77
N LYS A 233 -12.41 -14.83 -5.04
CA LYS A 233 -13.32 -13.91 -5.75
C LYS A 233 -14.66 -13.76 -5.01
N ASP A 234 -15.25 -12.60 -5.14
CA ASP A 234 -16.54 -12.22 -4.57
C ASP A 234 -16.62 -12.29 -3.03
N CYS A 235 -15.48 -12.19 -2.34
CA CYS A 235 -15.37 -12.29 -0.90
C CYS A 235 -14.77 -11.02 -0.26
N GLY A 236 -15.08 -10.82 1.03
CA GLY A 236 -14.55 -9.71 1.81
C GLY A 236 -15.38 -8.42 1.72
N MET A 237 -14.74 -7.31 2.07
CA MET A 237 -15.40 -5.99 2.06
C MET A 237 -15.64 -5.51 0.63
N ILE A 238 -16.77 -4.81 0.44
CA ILE A 238 -17.06 -4.09 -0.80
C ILE A 238 -16.10 -2.91 -0.96
N LEU A 239 -15.55 -2.75 -2.15
CA LEU A 239 -14.71 -1.61 -2.53
C LEU A 239 -15.61 -0.47 -3.03
N ALA A 240 -15.89 0.49 -2.18
CA ALA A 240 -16.76 1.62 -2.51
C ALA A 240 -15.95 2.81 -3.04
N PRO A 241 -16.52 3.62 -3.95
CA PRO A 241 -15.90 4.89 -4.36
C PRO A 241 -15.53 5.77 -3.18
N GLY A 242 -14.35 6.41 -3.24
CA GLY A 242 -13.79 7.20 -2.16
C GLY A 242 -12.89 6.42 -1.19
N MET A 243 -12.79 5.10 -1.29
CA MET A 243 -11.81 4.33 -0.53
C MET A 243 -10.41 4.52 -1.10
N VAL A 244 -9.42 4.66 -0.20
CA VAL A 244 -7.99 4.70 -0.54
C VAL A 244 -7.28 3.61 0.24
N PHE A 245 -6.47 2.81 -0.45
CA PHE A 245 -5.74 1.67 0.14
C PHE A 245 -4.52 1.28 -0.69
N THR A 246 -3.60 0.51 -0.09
CA THR A 246 -2.42 -0.04 -0.75
C THR A 246 -2.70 -1.43 -1.33
N ILE A 247 -1.98 -1.78 -2.38
CA ILE A 247 -1.76 -3.14 -2.85
C ILE A 247 -0.26 -3.34 -2.93
N GLU A 248 0.28 -4.30 -2.18
CA GLU A 248 1.72 -4.42 -1.92
C GLU A 248 2.17 -5.90 -1.83
N PRO A 249 1.92 -6.72 -2.86
CA PRO A 249 2.22 -8.15 -2.78
C PRO A 249 3.70 -8.41 -2.50
N MET A 250 3.96 -9.18 -1.45
CA MET A 250 5.25 -9.75 -1.09
C MET A 250 5.30 -11.17 -1.60
N ILE A 251 6.21 -11.44 -2.55
CA ILE A 251 6.33 -12.70 -3.28
C ILE A 251 7.68 -13.33 -3.00
N ASN A 252 7.67 -14.55 -2.47
CA ASN A 252 8.87 -15.31 -2.15
C ASN A 252 9.20 -16.32 -3.25
N GLN A 253 10.49 -16.45 -3.54
CA GLN A 253 11.00 -17.47 -4.46
C GLN A 253 10.81 -18.88 -3.91
N GLY A 254 10.77 -19.02 -2.60
CA GLY A 254 10.65 -20.30 -1.89
C GLY A 254 9.36 -20.42 -1.07
N VAL A 255 9.50 -20.71 0.22
CA VAL A 255 8.35 -20.88 1.13
C VAL A 255 7.73 -19.53 1.50
N TYR A 256 6.44 -19.55 1.85
CA TYR A 256 5.71 -18.34 2.26
C TYR A 256 5.99 -17.92 3.70
N SER A 257 6.51 -18.83 4.52
CA SER A 257 6.79 -18.57 5.92
C SER A 257 8.00 -17.64 6.12
N LEU A 258 8.03 -16.98 7.25
CA LEU A 258 9.00 -15.95 7.58
C LEU A 258 9.33 -15.96 9.07
N PHE A 259 10.39 -15.27 9.42
CA PHE A 259 10.69 -14.88 10.81
C PHE A 259 10.98 -13.38 10.89
N ILE A 260 10.74 -12.82 12.07
CA ILE A 260 11.12 -11.43 12.36
C ILE A 260 12.50 -11.45 13.02
N ASP A 261 13.38 -10.57 12.58
CA ASP A 261 14.70 -10.38 13.18
C ASP A 261 14.58 -10.04 14.68
N ALA A 262 15.12 -10.91 15.52
CA ALA A 262 15.05 -10.76 16.97
C ALA A 262 15.89 -9.59 17.51
N ASP A 263 16.89 -9.13 16.76
CA ASP A 263 17.78 -8.06 17.18
C ASP A 263 17.14 -6.68 16.98
N ASN A 264 16.36 -6.51 15.91
CA ASN A 264 15.72 -5.23 15.60
C ASN A 264 14.18 -5.24 15.74
N ASN A 265 13.55 -6.41 15.83
CA ASN A 265 12.11 -6.61 15.97
C ASN A 265 11.24 -6.00 14.82
N TRP A 266 11.84 -5.76 13.66
CA TRP A 266 11.17 -5.15 12.50
C TRP A 266 11.32 -5.97 11.23
N THR A 267 12.56 -6.22 10.82
CA THR A 267 12.84 -6.83 9.52
C THR A 267 12.29 -8.25 9.44
N ALA A 268 11.46 -8.49 8.46
CA ALA A 268 10.95 -9.83 8.14
C ALA A 268 11.85 -10.49 7.11
N TYR A 269 12.29 -11.73 7.36
CA TYR A 269 13.11 -12.53 6.46
C TYR A 269 12.40 -13.82 6.05
N THR A 270 12.71 -14.33 4.85
CA THR A 270 12.25 -15.64 4.41
C THR A 270 12.87 -16.75 5.25
N ASP A 271 12.08 -17.77 5.66
CA ASP A 271 12.58 -18.89 6.48
C ASP A 271 13.63 -19.76 5.76
N ASP A 272 13.62 -19.76 4.43
CA ASP A 272 14.52 -20.58 3.62
C ASP A 272 15.70 -19.81 3.00
N GLY A 273 15.86 -18.53 3.33
CA GLY A 273 16.94 -17.66 2.85
C GLY A 273 16.91 -17.39 1.35
N LYS A 274 15.78 -17.67 0.66
CA LYS A 274 15.62 -17.34 -0.74
C LYS A 274 15.08 -15.93 -0.93
N LEU A 275 15.21 -15.42 -2.16
CA LEU A 275 14.83 -14.06 -2.48
C LEU A 275 13.33 -13.80 -2.26
N SER A 276 13.03 -12.60 -1.81
CA SER A 276 11.70 -12.00 -1.79
C SER A 276 11.68 -10.72 -2.61
N ALA A 277 10.51 -10.33 -3.12
CA ALA A 277 10.29 -9.06 -3.79
C ALA A 277 8.93 -8.49 -3.43
N GLN A 278 8.84 -7.15 -3.36
CA GLN A 278 7.62 -6.40 -3.10
C GLN A 278 7.51 -5.20 -4.04
N TRP A 279 6.34 -4.97 -4.57
CA TRP A 279 5.97 -3.72 -5.24
C TRP A 279 4.69 -3.19 -4.63
N GLU A 280 4.54 -1.88 -4.56
CA GLU A 280 3.38 -1.30 -3.92
C GLU A 280 2.83 -0.10 -4.68
N LYS A 281 1.51 0.04 -4.62
CA LYS A 281 0.77 1.21 -5.10
C LYS A 281 -0.34 1.60 -4.12
N THR A 282 -0.51 2.90 -3.92
CA THR A 282 -1.74 3.46 -3.32
C THR A 282 -2.77 3.75 -4.40
N LEU A 283 -4.00 3.27 -4.19
CA LEU A 283 -5.12 3.41 -5.12
C LEU A 283 -6.28 4.16 -4.48
N LEU A 284 -6.95 4.99 -5.28
CA LEU A 284 -8.27 5.54 -5.00
C LEU A 284 -9.32 4.83 -5.85
N VAL A 285 -10.36 4.31 -5.23
CA VAL A 285 -11.55 3.81 -5.95
C VAL A 285 -12.40 5.00 -6.37
N THR A 286 -12.68 5.13 -7.67
CA THR A 286 -13.54 6.18 -8.24
C THR A 286 -14.94 5.62 -8.56
N ASP A 287 -15.85 6.44 -9.07
CA ASP A 287 -17.21 5.99 -9.43
C ASP A 287 -17.20 5.00 -10.61
N ASP A 288 -16.22 5.10 -11.51
CA ASP A 288 -16.14 4.37 -12.77
C ASP A 288 -14.87 3.49 -12.91
N GLY A 289 -13.99 3.47 -11.91
CA GLY A 289 -12.75 2.71 -11.95
C GLY A 289 -11.83 2.95 -10.75
N ILE A 290 -10.57 3.18 -11.03
CA ILE A 290 -9.53 3.48 -10.05
C ILE A 290 -8.62 4.61 -10.53
N GLU A 291 -8.01 5.29 -9.59
CA GLU A 291 -6.88 6.18 -9.83
C GLU A 291 -5.67 5.69 -9.01
N VAL A 292 -4.51 5.53 -9.64
CA VAL A 292 -3.25 5.25 -8.95
C VAL A 292 -2.70 6.57 -8.44
N LEU A 293 -2.53 6.71 -7.13
CA LEU A 293 -2.05 7.93 -6.48
C LEU A 293 -0.54 7.90 -6.28
N ALA A 294 -0.04 6.85 -5.62
CA ALA A 294 1.39 6.63 -5.40
C ALA A 294 1.84 5.26 -5.96
N TRP A 295 3.08 5.21 -6.50
CA TRP A 295 3.64 4.01 -7.16
C TRP A 295 5.16 4.05 -7.30
#